data_e63f234eef64e7e65240efc550653b4a
#
_entry.id   e63f234eef64e7e65240efc550653b4a
#
_cell.length_a   1.000
_cell.length_b   1.000
_cell.length_c   1.000
_cell.angle_alpha   90.00
_cell.angle_beta   90.00
_cell.angle_gamma   90.00
#
_symmetry.space_group_name_H-M   'P 1'
#
loop_
_entity.id
_entity.type
_entity.pdbx_description
1 polymer ?
#
loop_
_entity_poly.entity_id
_entity_poly.type
_entity_poly.pdbx_seq_one_letter_code
_entity_poly.pdbx_strand_id
1 'polypeptide(L)'
;MSFQMRLVHVGMGLVPPLLHSEEATELMARHAPQPSTMPARMRSRFTAAIDAGVPRVFPKRGLRAGGALIYLHGGAYVYPMVAGQWGVVEGLIDRTGLPVIIPDYPIAPAHTATDAFDVVQPIIDEARAEFGRVIL
;
A
#
# COMPACT_ATOMS: atom_id res chain seq x y z
N MET A 1 4.86 -21.28 14.22
CA MET A 1 3.64 -20.64 13.68
C MET A 1 2.74 -20.25 14.84
N SER A 2 2.39 -18.95 14.97
CA SER A 2 1.51 -18.49 16.05
C SER A 2 0.08 -19.00 15.83
N PHE A 3 -0.71 -19.07 16.91
CA PHE A 3 -2.13 -19.44 16.87
C PHE A 3 -2.92 -18.55 15.87
N GLN A 4 -2.59 -17.26 15.81
CA GLN A 4 -3.18 -16.31 14.87
C GLN A 4 -2.89 -16.63 13.40
N MET A 5 -1.66 -17.06 13.08
CA MET A 5 -1.28 -17.50 11.74
C MET A 5 -2.01 -18.80 11.34
N ARG A 6 -2.27 -19.70 12.30
CA ARG A 6 -3.08 -20.91 12.03
C ARG A 6 -4.54 -20.58 11.75
N LEU A 7 -5.11 -19.59 12.47
CA LEU A 7 -6.49 -19.14 12.23
C LEU A 7 -6.64 -18.50 10.85
N VAL A 8 -5.67 -17.69 10.43
CA VAL A 8 -5.63 -17.10 9.08
C VAL A 8 -5.50 -18.18 8.03
N HIS A 9 -4.65 -19.18 8.24
CA HIS A 9 -4.45 -20.27 7.29
C HIS A 9 -5.71 -21.16 7.14
N VAL A 10 -6.38 -21.46 8.24
CA VAL A 10 -7.66 -22.19 8.23
C VAL A 10 -8.77 -21.34 7.59
N GLY A 11 -8.79 -20.02 7.90
CA GLY A 11 -9.74 -19.09 7.28
C GLY A 11 -9.55 -18.97 5.77
N MET A 12 -8.32 -18.94 5.28
CA MET A 12 -8.01 -18.91 3.85
C MET A 12 -8.35 -20.22 3.14
N GLY A 13 -8.25 -21.37 3.83
CA GLY A 13 -8.69 -22.68 3.29
C GLY A 13 -10.20 -22.85 3.19
N LEU A 14 -10.98 -22.01 3.90
CA LEU A 14 -12.44 -21.99 3.85
C LEU A 14 -12.98 -20.96 2.81
N VAL A 15 -12.11 -20.19 2.17
CA VAL A 15 -12.51 -19.28 1.10
C VAL A 15 -12.91 -20.12 -0.11
N PRO A 16 -14.16 -20.01 -0.61
CA PRO A 16 -14.62 -20.81 -1.74
C PRO A 16 -13.72 -20.59 -2.97
N PRO A 17 -13.49 -21.63 -3.79
CA PRO A 17 -12.73 -21.51 -5.05
C PRO A 17 -13.26 -20.43 -6.00
N LEU A 18 -14.54 -20.06 -5.85
CA LEU A 18 -15.19 -18.97 -6.58
C LEU A 18 -14.48 -17.61 -6.45
N LEU A 19 -13.77 -17.36 -5.35
CA LEU A 19 -13.01 -16.10 -5.16
C LEU A 19 -11.69 -16.06 -5.94
N HIS A 20 -11.32 -17.13 -6.61
CA HIS A 20 -10.17 -17.20 -7.49
C HIS A 20 -10.57 -17.24 -8.97
N SER A 21 -11.85 -17.10 -9.28
CA SER A 21 -12.34 -17.07 -10.66
C SER A 21 -12.23 -15.65 -11.24
N GLU A 22 -12.10 -15.58 -12.55
CA GLU A 22 -12.08 -14.33 -13.30
C GLU A 22 -13.39 -13.53 -13.07
N GLU A 23 -14.54 -14.23 -13.01
CA GLU A 23 -15.85 -13.66 -12.71
C GLU A 23 -15.90 -12.99 -11.33
N ALA A 24 -15.30 -13.62 -10.31
CA ALA A 24 -15.27 -13.05 -8.96
C ALA A 24 -14.37 -11.79 -8.93
N THR A 25 -13.26 -11.80 -9.66
CA THR A 25 -12.37 -10.64 -9.78
C THR A 25 -13.08 -9.47 -10.46
N GLU A 26 -13.80 -9.73 -11.55
CA GLU A 26 -14.62 -8.72 -12.21
C GLU A 26 -15.73 -8.17 -11.31
N LEU A 27 -16.42 -9.04 -10.57
CA LEU A 27 -17.47 -8.63 -9.64
C LEU A 27 -16.90 -7.74 -8.54
N MET A 28 -15.75 -8.09 -7.98
CA MET A 28 -15.05 -7.28 -7.00
C MET A 28 -14.65 -5.92 -7.58
N ALA A 29 -14.11 -5.90 -8.79
CA ALA A 29 -13.70 -4.67 -9.46
C ALA A 29 -14.87 -3.72 -9.72
N ARG A 30 -16.05 -4.23 -10.10
CA ARG A 30 -17.27 -3.43 -10.29
C ARG A 30 -17.76 -2.75 -9.01
N HIS A 31 -17.45 -3.31 -7.85
CA HIS A 31 -17.82 -2.80 -6.53
C HIS A 31 -16.62 -2.18 -5.80
N ALA A 32 -15.50 -1.97 -6.49
CA ALA A 32 -14.31 -1.40 -5.89
C ALA A 32 -14.60 0.01 -5.34
N PRO A 33 -14.15 0.31 -4.12
CA PRO A 33 -14.25 1.65 -3.57
C PRO A 33 -13.37 2.62 -4.36
N GLN A 34 -13.69 3.90 -4.28
CA GLN A 34 -12.82 4.93 -4.86
C GLN A 34 -11.48 5.01 -4.11
N PRO A 35 -10.37 5.27 -4.81
CA PRO A 35 -9.08 5.53 -4.19
C PRO A 35 -9.17 6.63 -3.14
N SER A 36 -8.51 6.44 -2.01
CA SER A 36 -8.55 7.37 -0.89
C SER A 36 -7.28 8.19 -0.79
N THR A 37 -7.42 9.49 -0.59
CA THR A 37 -6.32 10.40 -0.27
C THR A 37 -6.09 10.50 1.24
N MET A 38 -4.96 11.10 1.64
CA MET A 38 -4.62 11.31 3.06
C MET A 38 -5.76 12.03 3.81
N PRO A 39 -6.32 11.42 4.88
CA PRO A 39 -7.40 12.02 5.67
C PRO A 39 -7.01 13.36 6.29
N ALA A 40 -8.00 14.27 6.39
CA ALA A 40 -7.78 15.61 6.95
C ALA A 40 -7.19 15.59 8.37
N ARG A 41 -7.59 14.59 9.20
CA ARG A 41 -7.07 14.42 10.57
C ARG A 41 -5.54 14.21 10.63
N MET A 42 -4.94 13.69 9.56
CA MET A 42 -3.50 13.44 9.51
C MET A 42 -2.68 14.68 9.13
N ARG A 43 -3.30 15.69 8.53
CA ARG A 43 -2.60 16.89 8.01
C ARG A 43 -1.91 17.73 9.07
N SER A 44 -2.32 17.63 10.33
CA SER A 44 -1.67 18.31 11.46
C SER A 44 -0.29 17.73 11.76
N ARG A 45 -0.12 16.42 11.56
CA ARG A 45 1.10 15.65 11.91
C ARG A 45 1.97 15.31 10.72
N PHE A 46 1.38 15.18 9.55
CA PHE A 46 2.04 14.73 8.33
C PHE A 46 1.88 15.72 7.19
N THR A 47 2.86 15.71 6.29
CA THR A 47 2.79 16.38 5.00
C THR A 47 2.72 15.32 3.92
N ALA A 48 1.74 15.43 3.03
CA ALA A 48 1.70 14.64 1.80
C ALA A 48 2.26 15.50 0.65
N ALA A 49 3.20 14.95 -0.08
CA ALA A 49 3.67 15.46 -1.36
C ALA A 49 3.33 14.45 -2.45
N ILE A 50 3.16 14.92 -3.66
CA ILE A 50 3.07 14.04 -4.84
C ILE A 50 4.31 14.35 -5.67
N ASP A 51 5.16 13.35 -5.83
CA ASP A 51 6.37 13.45 -6.63
C ASP A 51 6.28 12.46 -7.79
N ALA A 52 6.42 12.96 -9.02
CA ALA A 52 6.19 12.19 -10.24
C ALA A 52 4.89 11.36 -10.24
N GLY A 53 3.82 11.87 -9.61
CA GLY A 53 2.55 11.16 -9.48
C GLY A 53 2.45 10.18 -8.29
N VAL A 54 3.55 9.96 -7.57
CA VAL A 54 3.60 9.03 -6.43
C VAL A 54 3.39 9.77 -5.11
N PRO A 55 2.38 9.40 -4.31
CA PRO A 55 2.18 9.98 -2.99
C PRO A 55 3.32 9.63 -2.03
N ARG A 56 3.89 10.66 -1.41
CA ARG A 56 4.92 10.55 -0.36
C ARG A 56 4.43 11.23 0.90
N VAL A 57 4.50 10.56 2.03
CA VAL A 57 4.04 11.07 3.32
C VAL A 57 5.21 11.22 4.28
N PHE A 58 5.41 12.42 4.78
CA PHE A 58 6.50 12.78 5.68
C PHE A 58 5.96 13.20 7.05
N PRO A 59 6.57 12.78 8.15
CA PRO A 59 6.25 13.33 9.46
C PRO A 59 6.72 14.79 9.53
N LYS A 60 5.87 15.68 10.05
CA LYS A 60 6.24 17.09 10.26
C LYS A 60 7.24 17.28 11.41
N ARG A 61 7.34 16.29 12.29
CA ARG A 61 8.29 16.26 13.42
C ARG A 61 8.84 14.86 13.57
N GLY A 62 10.08 14.77 14.02
CA GLY A 62 10.72 13.49 14.28
C GLY A 62 11.09 12.70 13.01
N LEU A 63 11.25 13.38 11.87
CA LEU A 63 11.74 12.74 10.64
C LEU A 63 13.13 12.15 10.91
N ARG A 64 13.29 10.87 10.62
CA ARG A 64 14.57 10.17 10.71
C ARG A 64 15.21 10.05 9.33
N ALA A 65 16.53 10.22 9.29
CA ALA A 65 17.33 9.98 8.11
C ALA A 65 17.69 8.49 7.97
N GLY A 66 18.14 8.11 6.78
CA GLY A 66 18.73 6.79 6.52
C GLY A 66 17.73 5.71 6.11
N GLY A 67 16.60 6.08 5.53
CA GLY A 67 15.68 5.14 4.93
C GLY A 67 14.33 5.72 4.58
N ALA A 68 13.58 4.95 3.79
CA ALA A 68 12.16 5.16 3.51
C ALA A 68 11.40 3.85 3.56
N LEU A 69 10.10 3.93 3.82
CA LEU A 69 9.17 2.81 3.71
C LEU A 69 8.43 2.93 2.39
N ILE A 70 8.27 1.81 1.68
CA ILE A 70 7.34 1.72 0.56
C ILE A 70 6.15 0.89 1.02
N TYR A 71 4.98 1.49 0.99
CA TYR A 71 3.75 0.82 1.38
C TYR A 71 2.96 0.41 0.14
N LEU A 72 3.00 -0.88 -0.18
CA LEU A 72 2.14 -1.47 -1.19
C LEU A 72 0.81 -1.81 -0.53
N HIS A 73 -0.24 -1.08 -0.92
CA HIS A 73 -1.55 -1.24 -0.29
C HIS A 73 -2.13 -2.65 -0.54
N GLY A 74 -2.86 -3.18 0.44
CA GLY A 74 -3.63 -4.40 0.27
C GLY A 74 -4.92 -4.16 -0.51
N GLY A 75 -5.65 -5.23 -0.81
CA GLY A 75 -6.94 -5.17 -1.51
C GLY A 75 -7.12 -6.30 -2.50
N ALA A 76 -6.48 -7.46 -2.24
CA ALA A 76 -6.53 -8.64 -3.11
C ALA A 76 -6.12 -8.35 -4.57
N TYR A 77 -5.31 -7.33 -4.77
CA TYR A 77 -4.88 -6.85 -6.08
C TYR A 77 -6.04 -6.33 -6.98
N VAL A 78 -7.22 -6.12 -6.41
CA VAL A 78 -8.44 -5.65 -7.10
C VAL A 78 -8.93 -4.31 -6.56
N TYR A 79 -8.63 -4.02 -5.29
CA TYR A 79 -9.05 -2.77 -4.66
C TYR A 79 -7.88 -1.78 -4.57
N PRO A 80 -8.15 -0.48 -4.87
CA PRO A 80 -7.17 0.58 -4.66
C PRO A 80 -6.96 0.83 -3.17
N MET A 81 -6.05 1.74 -2.83
CA MET A 81 -5.85 2.18 -1.46
C MET A 81 -7.13 2.80 -0.89
N VAL A 82 -7.63 2.25 0.22
CA VAL A 82 -8.86 2.69 0.88
C VAL A 82 -8.59 3.43 2.18
N ALA A 83 -9.61 4.17 2.67
CA ALA A 83 -9.48 5.06 3.82
C ALA A 83 -8.92 4.39 5.09
N GLY A 84 -9.26 3.12 5.35
CA GLY A 84 -8.77 2.37 6.52
C GLY A 84 -7.26 2.14 6.53
N GLN A 85 -6.64 2.04 5.35
CA GLN A 85 -5.21 1.76 5.21
C GLN A 85 -4.32 2.95 5.60
N TRP A 86 -4.88 4.17 5.62
CA TRP A 86 -4.16 5.34 6.14
C TRP A 86 -3.79 5.21 7.60
N GLY A 87 -4.53 4.44 8.39
CA GLY A 87 -4.16 4.11 9.76
C GLY A 87 -2.88 3.26 9.85
N VAL A 88 -2.64 2.40 8.86
CA VAL A 88 -1.38 1.62 8.77
C VAL A 88 -0.21 2.55 8.45
N VAL A 89 -0.37 3.44 7.46
CA VAL A 89 0.64 4.45 7.09
C VAL A 89 0.99 5.33 8.30
N GLU A 90 -0.01 5.83 9.02
CA GLU A 90 0.18 6.60 10.26
C GLU A 90 0.99 5.82 11.28
N GLY A 91 0.60 4.58 11.56
CA GLY A 91 1.30 3.72 12.51
C GLY A 91 2.73 3.36 12.11
N LEU A 92 3.02 3.23 10.82
CA LEU A 92 4.37 3.00 10.30
C LEU A 92 5.26 4.23 10.55
N ILE A 93 4.79 5.41 10.20
CA ILE A 93 5.54 6.66 10.41
C ILE A 93 5.78 6.90 11.90
N ASP A 94 4.76 6.72 12.75
CA ASP A 94 4.87 6.94 14.19
C ASP A 94 5.92 6.04 14.86
N ARG A 95 6.03 4.79 14.41
CA ARG A 95 6.98 3.84 14.99
C ARG A 95 8.40 4.01 14.46
N THR A 96 8.54 4.43 13.22
CA THR A 96 9.84 4.46 12.55
C THR A 96 10.43 5.86 12.42
N GLY A 97 9.59 6.88 12.31
CA GLY A 97 10.00 8.24 11.95
C GLY A 97 10.44 8.36 10.48
N LEU A 98 10.27 7.32 9.68
CA LEU A 98 10.66 7.32 8.27
C LEU A 98 9.52 7.83 7.39
N PRO A 99 9.84 8.45 6.23
CA PRO A 99 8.84 8.76 5.22
C PRO A 99 8.24 7.49 4.64
N VAL A 100 6.98 7.58 4.22
CA VAL A 100 6.28 6.48 3.52
C VAL A 100 5.93 6.91 2.11
N ILE A 101 6.37 6.13 1.14
CA ILE A 101 6.07 6.26 -0.28
C ILE A 101 4.95 5.26 -0.59
N ILE A 102 3.93 5.70 -1.31
CA ILE A 102 2.73 4.90 -1.58
C ILE A 102 2.53 4.81 -3.08
N PRO A 103 3.10 3.80 -3.76
CA PRO A 103 2.85 3.59 -5.17
C PRO A 103 1.37 3.33 -5.45
N ASP A 104 0.80 4.05 -6.40
CA ASP A 104 -0.53 3.76 -6.95
C ASP A 104 -0.33 2.84 -8.16
N TYR A 105 -0.12 1.57 -7.88
CA TYR A 105 0.19 0.57 -8.89
C TYR A 105 -1.09 0.04 -9.57
N PRO A 106 -1.00 -0.31 -10.88
CA PRO A 106 -2.10 -0.89 -11.63
C PRO A 106 -2.64 -2.17 -10.98
N ILE A 107 -3.96 -2.35 -11.01
CA ILE A 107 -4.65 -3.48 -10.35
C ILE A 107 -5.52 -4.26 -11.34
N ALA A 108 -5.80 -5.53 -11.00
CA ALA A 108 -6.68 -6.40 -11.76
C ALA A 108 -8.14 -5.88 -11.74
N PRO A 109 -8.99 -6.27 -12.70
CA PRO A 109 -8.70 -7.14 -13.84
C PRO A 109 -8.08 -6.42 -15.04
N ALA A 110 -8.01 -5.07 -15.02
CA ALA A 110 -7.53 -4.28 -16.14
C ALA A 110 -6.02 -4.43 -16.39
N HIS A 111 -5.27 -4.84 -15.37
CA HIS A 111 -3.82 -4.93 -15.39
C HIS A 111 -3.32 -6.24 -14.79
N THR A 112 -2.10 -6.61 -15.17
CA THR A 112 -1.40 -7.80 -14.69
C THR A 112 -0.41 -7.47 -13.57
N ALA A 113 0.11 -8.50 -12.89
CA ALA A 113 1.16 -8.33 -11.91
C ALA A 113 2.45 -7.76 -12.52
N THR A 114 2.72 -8.04 -13.80
CA THR A 114 3.86 -7.47 -14.52
C THR A 114 3.71 -5.96 -14.65
N ASP A 115 2.51 -5.48 -15.02
CA ASP A 115 2.26 -4.03 -15.13
C ASP A 115 2.47 -3.31 -13.78
N ALA A 116 2.05 -3.93 -12.68
CA ALA A 116 2.28 -3.40 -11.35
C ALA A 116 3.78 -3.37 -10.99
N PHE A 117 4.52 -4.42 -11.36
CA PHE A 117 5.95 -4.51 -11.11
C PHE A 117 6.72 -3.43 -11.89
N ASP A 118 6.35 -3.20 -13.15
CA ASP A 118 6.96 -2.18 -14.00
C ASP A 118 6.78 -0.75 -13.45
N VAL A 119 5.70 -0.50 -12.71
CA VAL A 119 5.47 0.77 -12.01
C VAL A 119 6.23 0.83 -10.68
N VAL A 120 6.22 -0.24 -9.90
CA VAL A 120 6.77 -0.25 -8.54
C VAL A 120 8.29 -0.30 -8.52
N GLN A 121 8.92 -1.05 -9.43
CA GLN A 121 10.37 -1.23 -9.43
C GLN A 121 11.16 0.09 -9.61
N PRO A 122 10.82 0.97 -10.56
CA PRO A 122 11.48 2.28 -10.67
C PRO A 122 11.34 3.13 -9.40
N ILE A 123 10.17 3.10 -8.75
CA ILE A 123 9.93 3.84 -7.50
C ILE A 123 10.84 3.32 -6.37
N ILE A 124 11.05 2.00 -6.30
CA ILE A 124 11.97 1.39 -5.33
C ILE A 124 13.41 1.85 -5.59
N ASP A 125 13.83 1.85 -6.84
CA ASP A 125 15.20 2.20 -7.22
C ASP A 125 15.47 3.70 -6.97
N GLU A 126 14.52 4.56 -7.29
CA GLU A 126 14.58 6.00 -6.99
C GLU A 126 14.61 6.26 -5.49
N ALA A 127 13.72 5.64 -4.73
CA ALA A 127 13.70 5.75 -3.27
C ALA A 127 15.00 5.26 -2.63
N ARG A 128 15.62 4.21 -3.19
CA ARG A 128 16.92 3.71 -2.72
C ARG A 128 18.04 4.69 -3.02
N ALA A 129 18.01 5.34 -4.18
CA ALA A 129 19.00 6.37 -4.54
C ALA A 129 18.86 7.59 -3.63
N GLU A 130 17.64 8.02 -3.30
CA GLU A 130 17.37 9.19 -2.47
C GLU A 130 17.63 8.95 -0.97
N PHE A 131 17.14 7.83 -0.42
CA PHE A 131 17.13 7.56 1.03
C PHE A 131 18.19 6.56 1.49
N GLY A 132 18.91 5.92 0.58
CA GLY A 132 19.93 4.91 0.85
C GLY A 132 19.33 3.53 1.16
N ARG A 133 18.41 3.43 2.13
CA ARG A 133 17.73 2.17 2.50
C ARG A 133 16.23 2.25 2.27
N VAL A 134 15.69 1.17 1.71
CA VAL A 134 14.25 1.01 1.48
C VAL A 134 13.76 -0.25 2.20
N ILE A 135 12.59 -0.15 2.82
CA ILE A 135 11.87 -1.23 3.49
C ILE A 135 10.51 -1.35 2.81
N LEU A 136 10.15 -2.58 2.40
CA LEU A 136 8.86 -2.94 1.82
C LEU A 136 7.97 -3.55 2.90
#